data_69b7ad189af548834e33cc95f67527b8
#
_entry.id   69b7ad189af548834e33cc95f67527b8
#
_cell.length_a   1.000
_cell.length_b   1.000
_cell.length_c   1.000
_cell.angle_alpha   90.00
_cell.angle_beta   90.00
_cell.angle_gamma   90.00
#
_symmetry.space_group_name_H-M   'P 1'
#
loop_
_entity.id
_entity.type
_entity.pdbx_description
1 polymer ?
#
loop_
_entity_poly.entity_id
_entity_poly.type
_entity_poly.pdbx_seq_one_letter_code
_entity_poly.pdbx_strand_id
1 'polypeptide(L)'
;MLEVLGAVVYDQAKHLREGETVPRDKTNMRIGRYIELTRLRARNGSPSASCTSSTVRSSSVRARLAQRARIVLLAAEGVSNTSIAELVGASRPTVIGWRERYQAKGMAGLADEQRSGRPRSIDHASIVTATLKPPPKKLGITHWSSRLLARHLGISDATVAKAWRDYGVRPWRTESFRFSTDPELVAKVIDVVGLYLAPPENAIVLSIDEKSQIQALQRSAPILPLQPGLAERRSHDYIRHGTSTLFAALEISTGKVTAALKTRHRHQEFLAFLKQVARAYPDDGSGRELHLVMDNYAAHKHKAIKAWLTANPRVICHFTPTHASWMNLVEVWFSLAERQAIHRGSYGSVRDLNAKIRAYIDGWNDRCHPFVWTKTADQILKKANRKNTSNAGH
;
A
#
# COMPACT_ATOMS: atom_id res chain seq x y z
N MET A 1 13.05 7.27 -0.62
CA MET A 1 13.25 6.09 -1.48
C MET A 1 12.24 5.00 -1.16
N LEU A 2 12.13 4.54 0.08
CA LEU A 2 11.08 3.60 0.51
C LEU A 2 9.66 4.17 0.43
N GLU A 3 9.47 5.50 0.44
CA GLU A 3 8.15 6.09 0.19
C GLU A 3 7.66 5.90 -1.25
N VAL A 4 8.54 5.78 -2.23
CA VAL A 4 8.17 5.51 -3.63
C VAL A 4 7.86 4.02 -3.80
N LEU A 5 8.69 3.13 -3.25
CA LEU A 5 8.39 1.70 -3.14
C LEU A 5 7.19 1.45 -2.22
N GLY A 6 7.09 2.19 -1.11
CA GLY A 6 5.95 2.15 -0.21
C GLY A 6 4.65 2.60 -0.86
N ALA A 7 4.67 3.62 -1.73
CA ALA A 7 3.48 4.07 -2.45
C ALA A 7 3.04 3.06 -3.52
N VAL A 8 3.96 2.51 -4.30
CA VAL A 8 3.66 1.48 -5.30
C VAL A 8 3.26 0.16 -4.63
N VAL A 9 3.94 -0.26 -3.56
CA VAL A 9 3.59 -1.47 -2.79
C VAL A 9 2.33 -1.26 -1.96
N TYR A 10 2.09 -0.06 -1.44
CA TYR A 10 0.89 0.26 -0.67
C TYR A 10 -0.34 0.32 -1.58
N ASP A 11 -0.23 0.90 -2.76
CA ASP A 11 -1.32 0.97 -3.74
C ASP A 11 -1.65 -0.43 -4.30
N GLN A 12 -0.65 -1.24 -4.61
CA GLN A 12 -0.85 -2.64 -5.01
C GLN A 12 -1.35 -3.53 -3.86
N ALA A 13 -0.85 -3.34 -2.63
CA ALA A 13 -1.38 -4.03 -1.45
C ALA A 13 -2.76 -3.53 -1.04
N LYS A 14 -3.11 -2.30 -1.40
CA LYS A 14 -4.42 -1.70 -1.21
C LYS A 14 -5.43 -2.31 -2.15
N HIS A 15 -5.12 -2.45 -3.44
CA HIS A 15 -5.99 -3.17 -4.39
C HIS A 15 -6.19 -4.65 -4.04
N LEU A 16 -5.22 -5.30 -3.41
CA LEU A 16 -5.35 -6.69 -2.91
C LEU A 16 -6.15 -6.81 -1.60
N ARG A 17 -6.33 -5.71 -0.84
CA ARG A 17 -7.14 -5.67 0.39
C ARG A 17 -8.51 -5.02 0.19
N GLU A 18 -8.70 -4.23 -0.85
CA GLU A 18 -9.90 -3.44 -1.13
C GLU A 18 -10.88 -4.14 -2.08
N GLY A 19 -10.95 -5.47 -2.03
CA GLY A 19 -12.16 -6.16 -2.48
C GLY A 19 -13.42 -5.72 -1.73
N GLU A 20 -13.27 -4.93 -0.63
CA GLU A 20 -14.38 -4.33 0.11
C GLU A 20 -13.98 -3.01 0.79
N THR A 21 -13.82 -1.94 0.05
CA THR A 21 -14.03 -0.61 0.62
C THR A 21 -15.52 -0.32 0.62
N VAL A 22 -16.08 -0.25 1.83
CA VAL A 22 -17.43 0.30 2.02
C VAL A 22 -17.38 1.78 1.63
N PRO A 23 -17.96 2.24 0.51
CA PRO A 23 -17.93 3.65 0.14
C PRO A 23 -18.58 4.48 1.26
N ARG A 24 -18.11 5.72 1.49
CA ARG A 24 -18.78 6.71 2.34
C ARG A 24 -20.27 6.86 2.03
N ASP A 25 -20.67 6.44 0.86
CA ASP A 25 -22.04 6.43 0.34
C ASP A 25 -22.96 5.35 0.97
N LYS A 26 -22.42 4.27 1.52
CA LYS A 26 -23.27 3.21 2.14
C LYS A 26 -24.00 3.68 3.41
N THR A 27 -23.46 4.67 4.11
CA THR A 27 -24.17 5.25 5.27
C THR A 27 -25.35 6.09 4.81
N ASN A 28 -25.20 6.89 3.76
CA ASN A 28 -26.27 7.70 3.18
C ASN A 28 -27.32 6.80 2.49
N MET A 29 -26.89 5.75 1.80
CA MET A 29 -27.80 4.77 1.18
C MET A 29 -28.59 3.96 2.23
N ARG A 30 -28.00 3.62 3.38
CA ARG A 30 -28.70 2.96 4.50
C ARG A 30 -29.70 3.87 5.19
N ILE A 31 -29.39 5.15 5.35
CA ILE A 31 -30.28 6.17 5.88
C ILE A 31 -31.44 6.41 4.91
N GLY A 32 -31.15 6.57 3.61
CA GLY A 32 -32.16 6.72 2.55
C GLY A 32 -33.13 5.53 2.51
N ARG A 33 -32.62 4.30 2.57
CA ARG A 33 -33.43 3.08 2.60
C ARG A 33 -34.27 2.94 3.88
N TYR A 34 -33.74 3.38 5.03
CA TYR A 34 -34.49 3.42 6.28
C TYR A 34 -35.62 4.44 6.20
N ILE A 35 -35.37 5.62 5.65
CA ILE A 35 -36.37 6.67 5.42
C ILE A 35 -37.47 6.16 4.48
N GLU A 36 -37.08 5.48 3.38
CA GLU A 36 -38.03 4.93 2.40
C GLU A 36 -38.87 3.78 2.96
N LEU A 37 -38.26 2.87 3.72
CA LEU A 37 -39.00 1.80 4.43
C LEU A 37 -39.96 2.34 5.50
N THR A 38 -39.62 3.45 6.17
CA THR A 38 -40.49 4.08 7.15
C THR A 38 -41.64 4.82 6.45
N ARG A 39 -41.39 5.44 5.28
CA ARG A 39 -42.43 6.02 4.42
C ARG A 39 -43.43 4.99 3.91
N LEU A 40 -42.96 3.84 3.43
CA LEU A 40 -43.80 2.75 2.95
C LEU A 40 -44.65 2.15 4.06
N ARG A 41 -44.17 2.10 5.32
CA ARG A 41 -44.93 1.66 6.47
C ARG A 41 -45.98 2.69 6.94
N ALA A 42 -45.68 3.99 6.84
CA ALA A 42 -46.61 5.05 7.16
C ALA A 42 -47.81 5.12 6.18
N ARG A 43 -47.58 4.77 4.90
CA ARG A 43 -48.63 4.72 3.86
C ARG A 43 -49.58 3.52 3.98
N ASN A 44 -49.14 2.42 4.63
CA ASN A 44 -49.92 1.18 4.76
C ASN A 44 -50.50 0.95 6.16
N GLY A 45 -50.57 1.99 7.00
CA GLY A 45 -50.85 1.83 8.41
C GLY A 45 -52.29 2.06 8.86
N SER A 46 -52.91 1.09 9.45
CA SER A 46 -53.85 1.26 10.61
C SER A 46 -53.02 1.05 11.88
N PRO A 47 -53.26 1.84 12.96
CA PRO A 47 -52.51 1.66 14.20
C PRO A 47 -53.17 0.57 15.04
N SER A 48 -52.66 -0.63 15.04
CA SER A 48 -52.92 -1.59 16.10
C SER A 48 -51.77 -1.58 17.10
N ALA A 49 -52.09 -1.29 18.33
CA ALA A 49 -51.19 -1.03 19.46
C ALA A 49 -50.40 -2.25 19.99
N SER A 50 -50.29 -3.35 19.24
CA SER A 50 -49.63 -4.58 19.71
C SER A 50 -48.36 -4.96 19.00
N CYS A 51 -47.83 -4.11 18.10
CA CYS A 51 -46.63 -4.43 17.31
C CYS A 51 -45.41 -3.55 17.63
N THR A 52 -45.33 -2.95 18.83
CA THR A 52 -44.30 -2.01 19.23
C THR A 52 -43.06 -2.63 19.88
N SER A 53 -42.96 -3.94 20.05
CA SER A 53 -41.87 -4.51 20.85
C SER A 53 -40.87 -5.39 20.14
N SER A 54 -40.99 -5.66 18.83
CA SER A 54 -40.07 -6.65 18.21
C SER A 54 -39.31 -6.22 16.96
N THR A 55 -39.39 -4.99 16.45
CA THR A 55 -38.87 -4.71 15.10
C THR A 55 -37.89 -3.53 14.97
N VAL A 56 -37.25 -3.06 16.00
CA VAL A 56 -36.19 -2.04 15.92
C VAL A 56 -34.88 -2.59 16.50
N ARG A 57 -34.48 -3.79 16.11
CA ARG A 57 -33.13 -4.28 16.27
C ARG A 57 -32.49 -4.51 14.90
N SER A 58 -32.42 -3.47 14.09
CA SER A 58 -31.45 -3.45 13.01
C SER A 58 -30.11 -3.06 13.64
N SER A 59 -29.23 -4.03 13.82
CA SER A 59 -27.87 -3.90 14.40
C SER A 59 -26.93 -3.00 13.58
N SER A 60 -27.42 -2.35 12.52
CA SER A 60 -26.63 -1.55 11.59
C SER A 60 -26.88 -0.04 11.64
N VAL A 61 -27.89 0.44 12.33
CA VAL A 61 -28.18 1.89 12.45
C VAL A 61 -28.16 2.28 13.93
N ARG A 62 -27.34 3.25 14.29
CA ARG A 62 -27.29 3.76 15.67
C ARG A 62 -28.64 4.33 16.04
N ALA A 63 -29.21 3.97 17.21
CA ALA A 63 -30.53 4.35 17.68
C ALA A 63 -30.78 5.87 17.58
N ARG A 64 -29.77 6.69 17.88
CA ARG A 64 -29.85 8.16 17.77
C ARG A 64 -30.07 8.64 16.32
N LEU A 65 -29.49 7.96 15.34
CA LEU A 65 -29.67 8.34 13.93
C LEU A 65 -31.08 8.00 13.45
N ALA A 66 -31.60 6.85 13.88
CA ALA A 66 -32.97 6.44 13.59
C ALA A 66 -33.99 7.44 14.18
N GLN A 67 -33.75 7.91 15.42
CA GLN A 67 -34.60 8.94 16.07
C GLN A 67 -34.57 10.25 15.27
N ARG A 68 -33.40 10.73 14.82
CA ARG A 68 -33.27 11.95 14.01
C ARG A 68 -33.99 11.83 12.67
N ALA A 69 -33.83 10.69 12.00
CA ALA A 69 -34.55 10.42 10.76
C ALA A 69 -36.07 10.43 10.95
N ARG A 70 -36.55 9.85 12.06
CA ARG A 70 -37.99 9.87 12.40
C ARG A 70 -38.52 11.28 12.63
N ILE A 71 -37.75 12.17 13.28
CA ILE A 71 -38.10 13.59 13.45
C ILE A 71 -38.36 14.24 12.08
N VAL A 72 -37.42 14.06 11.13
CA VAL A 72 -37.53 14.68 9.81
C VAL A 72 -38.69 14.11 9.00
N LEU A 73 -38.98 12.82 9.10
CA LEU A 73 -40.09 12.19 8.39
C LEU A 73 -41.45 12.69 8.92
N LEU A 74 -41.65 12.73 10.24
CA LEU A 74 -42.88 13.28 10.85
C LEU A 74 -43.07 14.76 10.52
N ALA A 75 -41.96 15.52 10.45
CA ALA A 75 -42.02 16.92 10.02
C ALA A 75 -42.43 17.07 8.54
N ALA A 76 -41.98 16.15 7.66
CA ALA A 76 -42.40 16.13 6.26
C ALA A 76 -43.86 15.72 6.05
N GLU A 77 -44.45 15.02 7.02
CA GLU A 77 -45.88 14.67 7.09
C GLU A 77 -46.76 15.80 7.67
N GLY A 78 -46.14 16.95 8.02
CA GLY A 78 -46.87 18.11 8.53
C GLY A 78 -47.16 18.06 10.04
N VAL A 79 -46.62 17.09 10.78
CA VAL A 79 -46.83 16.96 12.22
C VAL A 79 -46.19 18.13 12.98
N SER A 80 -46.86 18.67 13.98
CA SER A 80 -46.40 19.81 14.80
C SER A 80 -45.12 19.43 15.60
N ASN A 81 -44.24 20.40 15.85
CA ASN A 81 -43.01 20.17 16.61
C ASN A 81 -43.27 19.62 18.04
N THR A 82 -44.38 20.01 18.64
CA THR A 82 -44.80 19.53 19.97
C THR A 82 -45.19 18.06 19.90
N SER A 83 -46.04 17.70 18.96
CA SER A 83 -46.46 16.30 18.76
C SER A 83 -45.29 15.40 18.34
N ILE A 84 -44.36 15.91 17.52
CA ILE A 84 -43.13 15.15 17.18
C ILE A 84 -42.29 14.91 18.43
N ALA A 85 -42.12 15.90 19.29
CA ALA A 85 -41.37 15.79 20.54
C ALA A 85 -41.91 14.67 21.43
N GLU A 86 -43.21 14.60 21.59
CA GLU A 86 -43.92 13.54 22.34
C GLU A 86 -43.73 12.17 21.69
N LEU A 87 -43.99 12.05 20.38
CA LEU A 87 -43.90 10.78 19.64
C LEU A 87 -42.50 10.19 19.59
N VAL A 88 -41.45 11.03 19.68
CA VAL A 88 -40.03 10.62 19.54
C VAL A 88 -39.33 10.58 20.89
N GLY A 89 -39.96 11.08 21.95
CA GLY A 89 -39.37 11.16 23.29
C GLY A 89 -38.17 12.13 23.31
N ALA A 90 -38.32 13.31 22.69
CA ALA A 90 -37.30 14.36 22.64
C ALA A 90 -37.89 15.71 23.06
N SER A 91 -37.02 16.66 23.41
CA SER A 91 -37.51 18.03 23.70
C SER A 91 -37.85 18.77 22.40
N ARG A 92 -38.84 19.69 22.47
CA ARG A 92 -39.23 20.53 21.32
C ARG A 92 -38.03 21.30 20.70
N PRO A 93 -37.10 21.89 21.46
CA PRO A 93 -35.88 22.50 20.89
C PRO A 93 -34.99 21.50 20.11
N THR A 94 -34.89 20.26 20.60
CA THR A 94 -34.14 19.19 19.89
C THR A 94 -34.78 18.86 18.54
N VAL A 95 -36.11 18.81 18.48
CA VAL A 95 -36.85 18.59 17.22
C VAL A 95 -36.57 19.70 16.23
N ILE A 96 -36.68 20.96 16.67
CA ILE A 96 -36.43 22.15 15.85
C ILE A 96 -34.99 22.13 15.33
N GLY A 97 -33.99 21.93 16.20
CA GLY A 97 -32.59 21.91 15.82
C GLY A 97 -32.21 20.81 14.77
N TRP A 98 -32.82 19.61 14.89
CA TRP A 98 -32.58 18.56 13.88
C TRP A 98 -33.29 18.85 12.57
N ARG A 99 -34.44 19.52 12.56
CA ARG A 99 -35.13 19.98 11.34
C ARG A 99 -34.27 21.02 10.60
N GLU A 100 -33.80 22.04 11.32
CA GLU A 100 -32.94 23.11 10.79
C GLU A 100 -31.61 22.52 10.20
N ARG A 101 -30.97 21.62 10.94
CA ARG A 101 -29.75 20.96 10.46
C ARG A 101 -29.98 20.11 9.19
N TYR A 102 -31.14 19.45 9.13
CA TYR A 102 -31.52 18.71 7.94
C TYR A 102 -31.81 19.64 6.76
N GLN A 103 -32.51 20.74 7.00
CA GLN A 103 -32.82 21.75 6.00
C GLN A 103 -31.52 22.38 5.43
N ALA A 104 -30.55 22.67 6.29
CA ALA A 104 -29.29 23.28 5.89
C ALA A 104 -28.30 22.31 5.20
N LYS A 105 -28.22 21.03 5.66
CA LYS A 105 -27.17 20.09 5.28
C LYS A 105 -27.71 18.76 4.71
N GLY A 106 -29.02 18.61 4.55
CA GLY A 106 -29.64 17.38 4.10
C GLY A 106 -29.34 16.19 5.02
N MET A 107 -29.16 15.01 4.43
CA MET A 107 -28.84 13.78 5.14
C MET A 107 -27.53 13.86 5.96
N ALA A 108 -26.56 14.62 5.51
CA ALA A 108 -25.29 14.84 6.23
C ALA A 108 -25.52 15.56 7.57
N GLY A 109 -26.54 16.42 7.67
CA GLY A 109 -26.92 17.11 8.90
C GLY A 109 -27.41 16.21 10.02
N LEU A 110 -27.85 14.99 9.71
CA LEU A 110 -28.28 14.00 10.70
C LEU A 110 -27.12 13.22 11.33
N ALA A 111 -25.92 13.30 10.78
CA ALA A 111 -24.75 12.66 11.34
C ALA A 111 -24.28 13.38 12.63
N ASP A 112 -23.58 12.63 13.50
CA ASP A 112 -22.91 13.25 14.65
C ASP A 112 -21.73 14.10 14.14
N GLU A 113 -21.69 15.37 14.53
CA GLU A 113 -20.51 16.22 14.32
C GLU A 113 -19.44 15.86 15.34
N GLN A 114 -18.18 15.95 14.88
CA GLN A 114 -17.05 15.76 15.77
C GLN A 114 -17.02 16.87 16.82
N ARG A 115 -17.08 16.48 18.09
CA ARG A 115 -16.99 17.44 19.18
C ARG A 115 -15.58 18.04 19.23
N SER A 116 -15.47 19.33 19.51
CA SER A 116 -14.19 20.05 19.61
C SER A 116 -13.26 19.47 20.68
N GLY A 117 -13.80 18.76 21.66
CA GLY A 117 -13.05 18.22 22.78
C GLY A 117 -12.41 19.31 23.66
N ARG A 118 -11.56 18.90 24.59
CA ARG A 118 -10.77 19.83 25.40
C ARG A 118 -9.74 20.53 24.52
N PRO A 119 -9.61 21.87 24.56
CA PRO A 119 -8.57 22.58 23.85
C PRO A 119 -7.16 22.03 24.20
N ARG A 120 -6.28 21.94 23.20
CA ARG A 120 -4.91 21.49 23.42
C ARG A 120 -4.15 22.55 24.22
N SER A 121 -3.63 22.19 25.39
CA SER A 121 -2.78 23.06 26.21
C SER A 121 -1.32 23.07 25.78
N ILE A 122 -0.89 22.09 24.97
CA ILE A 122 0.48 21.92 24.50
C ILE A 122 0.46 21.90 22.97
N ASP A 123 1.30 22.73 22.35
CA ASP A 123 1.48 22.76 20.92
C ASP A 123 2.26 21.52 20.45
N HIS A 124 1.66 20.71 19.57
CA HIS A 124 2.30 19.53 19.01
C HIS A 124 3.44 19.89 18.03
N ALA A 125 3.39 21.06 17.38
CA ALA A 125 4.44 21.49 16.49
C ALA A 125 5.76 21.76 17.25
N SER A 126 5.66 22.32 18.45
CA SER A 126 6.83 22.53 19.33
C SER A 126 7.50 21.22 19.76
N ILE A 127 6.69 20.17 20.02
CA ILE A 127 7.20 18.83 20.33
C ILE A 127 7.93 18.23 19.13
N VAL A 128 7.38 18.40 17.92
CA VAL A 128 8.03 17.94 16.69
C VAL A 128 9.35 18.66 16.47
N THR A 129 9.36 19.97 16.62
CA THR A 129 10.59 20.77 16.51
C THR A 129 11.67 20.32 17.50
N ALA A 130 11.28 20.03 18.74
CA ALA A 130 12.20 19.47 19.74
C ALA A 130 12.70 18.07 19.37
N THR A 131 11.82 17.24 18.76
CA THR A 131 12.18 15.90 18.30
C THR A 131 13.23 15.93 17.18
N LEU A 132 13.16 16.91 16.28
CA LEU A 132 14.08 17.04 15.14
C LEU A 132 15.49 17.50 15.56
N LYS A 133 15.62 18.03 16.77
CA LYS A 133 16.94 18.34 17.34
C LYS A 133 17.57 17.07 17.91
N PRO A 134 18.88 16.85 17.70
CA PRO A 134 19.58 15.71 18.27
C PRO A 134 19.49 15.72 19.80
N PRO A 135 19.40 14.54 20.46
CA PRO A 135 19.45 14.47 21.91
C PRO A 135 20.77 15.01 22.46
N PRO A 136 20.78 15.60 23.67
CA PRO A 136 22.00 16.05 24.33
C PRO A 136 23.03 14.92 24.43
N LYS A 137 24.30 15.18 24.10
CA LYS A 137 25.39 14.18 24.10
C LYS A 137 25.53 13.43 25.44
N LYS A 138 25.23 14.08 26.56
CA LYS A 138 25.24 13.48 27.91
C LYS A 138 24.29 12.31 28.10
N LEU A 139 23.27 12.17 27.25
CA LEU A 139 22.31 11.05 27.31
C LEU A 139 22.81 9.78 26.61
N GLY A 140 23.88 9.84 25.81
CA GLY A 140 24.48 8.69 25.13
C GLY A 140 23.54 7.97 24.16
N ILE A 141 22.49 8.65 23.63
CA ILE A 141 21.48 8.09 22.73
C ILE A 141 21.53 8.76 21.36
N THR A 142 21.17 8.02 20.33
CA THR A 142 21.19 8.50 18.94
C THR A 142 19.88 9.17 18.51
N HIS A 143 18.78 8.85 19.17
CA HIS A 143 17.44 9.38 18.83
C HIS A 143 16.55 9.41 20.06
N TRP A 144 15.50 10.23 20.00
CA TRP A 144 14.53 10.36 21.07
C TRP A 144 13.58 9.15 21.16
N SER A 145 13.35 8.64 22.37
CA SER A 145 12.14 7.89 22.69
C SER A 145 11.07 8.84 23.24
N SER A 146 9.79 8.48 23.15
CA SER A 146 8.71 9.32 23.67
C SER A 146 8.88 9.63 25.16
N ARG A 147 9.31 8.66 25.95
CA ARG A 147 9.56 8.82 27.40
C ARG A 147 10.71 9.77 27.70
N LEU A 148 11.82 9.68 26.96
CA LEU A 148 12.97 10.55 27.18
C LEU A 148 12.69 11.98 26.73
N LEU A 149 12.04 12.17 25.60
CA LEU A 149 11.63 13.50 25.16
C LEU A 149 10.59 14.11 26.10
N ALA A 150 9.62 13.33 26.56
CA ALA A 150 8.62 13.77 27.54
C ALA A 150 9.27 14.30 28.82
N ARG A 151 10.24 13.53 29.37
CA ARG A 151 11.02 13.94 30.53
C ARG A 151 11.82 15.22 30.27
N HIS A 152 12.43 15.35 29.10
CA HIS A 152 13.21 16.51 28.68
C HIS A 152 12.35 17.78 28.57
N LEU A 153 11.10 17.64 28.11
CA LEU A 153 10.15 18.75 27.92
C LEU A 153 9.23 18.99 29.13
N GLY A 154 9.27 18.16 30.18
CA GLY A 154 8.37 18.27 31.33
C GLY A 154 6.89 17.97 31.02
N ILE A 155 6.60 17.08 30.03
CA ILE A 155 5.27 16.73 29.59
C ILE A 155 5.01 15.23 29.66
N SER A 156 3.78 14.76 29.38
CA SER A 156 3.50 13.33 29.35
C SER A 156 4.02 12.66 28.08
N ASP A 157 4.46 11.41 28.18
CA ASP A 157 4.90 10.59 27.04
C ASP A 157 3.76 10.27 26.08
N ALA A 158 2.52 10.18 26.58
CA ALA A 158 1.32 10.04 25.76
C ALA A 158 1.10 11.26 24.84
N THR A 159 1.41 12.48 25.33
CA THR A 159 1.32 13.71 24.54
C THR A 159 2.37 13.70 23.42
N VAL A 160 3.61 13.30 23.72
CA VAL A 160 4.68 13.15 22.72
C VAL A 160 4.30 12.10 21.68
N ALA A 161 3.85 10.93 22.11
CA ALA A 161 3.44 9.85 21.21
C ALA A 161 2.26 10.25 20.31
N LYS A 162 1.33 11.06 20.82
CA LYS A 162 0.23 11.62 20.04
C LYS A 162 0.73 12.63 19.01
N ALA A 163 1.62 13.57 19.41
CA ALA A 163 2.22 14.52 18.48
C ALA A 163 2.97 13.80 17.35
N TRP A 164 3.74 12.77 17.65
CA TRP A 164 4.45 11.98 16.64
C TRP A 164 3.49 11.26 15.69
N ARG A 165 2.36 10.75 16.16
CA ARG A 165 1.34 10.16 15.28
C ARG A 165 0.68 11.19 14.38
N ASP A 166 0.28 12.34 14.96
CA ASP A 166 -0.40 13.43 14.24
C ASP A 166 0.48 13.99 13.09
N TYR A 167 1.80 14.04 13.29
CA TYR A 167 2.77 14.57 12.32
C TYR A 167 3.56 13.50 11.56
N GLY A 168 3.28 12.21 11.78
CA GLY A 168 3.97 11.11 11.09
C GLY A 168 5.46 10.96 11.46
N VAL A 169 5.91 11.54 12.60
CA VAL A 169 7.31 11.49 13.04
C VAL A 169 7.61 10.14 13.70
N ARG A 170 8.71 9.52 13.30
CA ARG A 170 9.16 8.20 13.80
C ARG A 170 10.67 8.21 14.07
N PRO A 171 11.15 8.75 15.20
CA PRO A 171 12.59 8.94 15.46
C PRO A 171 13.40 7.63 15.47
N TRP A 172 12.77 6.52 15.83
CA TRP A 172 13.38 5.18 15.85
C TRP A 172 13.50 4.53 14.47
N ARG A 173 12.91 5.13 13.42
CA ARG A 173 12.95 4.57 12.07
C ARG A 173 14.06 5.25 11.30
N THR A 174 15.06 4.48 10.93
CA THR A 174 16.14 4.90 10.07
C THR A 174 16.02 4.19 8.74
N GLU A 175 16.11 4.94 7.66
CA GLU A 175 16.15 4.41 6.31
C GLU A 175 17.47 4.79 5.69
N SER A 176 18.20 3.80 5.17
CA SER A 176 19.40 4.06 4.39
C SER A 176 19.02 4.36 2.94
N PHE A 177 19.66 5.33 2.36
CA PHE A 177 19.56 5.60 0.93
C PHE A 177 20.95 5.87 0.36
N ARG A 178 21.11 5.56 -0.92
CA ARG A 178 22.34 5.83 -1.65
C ARG A 178 22.00 6.79 -2.79
N PHE A 179 22.79 7.83 -2.96
CA PHE A 179 22.66 8.69 -4.12
C PHE A 179 23.25 8.00 -5.33
N SER A 180 22.61 8.13 -6.47
CA SER A 180 23.19 7.70 -7.72
C SER A 180 24.40 8.59 -8.06
N THR A 181 25.50 7.95 -8.45
CA THR A 181 26.70 8.59 -8.98
C THR A 181 26.79 8.44 -10.51
N ASP A 182 25.69 8.01 -11.13
CA ASP A 182 25.62 7.80 -12.57
C ASP A 182 25.69 9.14 -13.31
N PRO A 183 26.65 9.35 -14.21
CA PRO A 183 26.76 10.58 -14.98
C PRO A 183 25.57 10.77 -15.93
N GLU A 184 24.92 9.70 -16.35
CA GLU A 184 23.74 9.70 -17.22
C GLU A 184 22.41 9.62 -16.45
N LEU A 185 22.43 9.95 -15.15
CA LEU A 185 21.25 9.82 -14.27
C LEU A 185 19.98 10.41 -14.89
N VAL A 186 20.06 11.65 -15.39
CA VAL A 186 18.90 12.37 -15.92
C VAL A 186 18.33 11.68 -17.15
N ALA A 187 19.20 11.32 -18.10
CA ALA A 187 18.81 10.65 -19.35
C ALA A 187 18.15 9.29 -19.07
N LYS A 188 18.76 8.46 -18.21
CA LYS A 188 18.23 7.14 -17.83
C LYS A 188 16.93 7.21 -17.04
N VAL A 189 16.77 8.23 -16.17
CA VAL A 189 15.51 8.43 -15.46
C VAL A 189 14.39 8.81 -16.42
N ILE A 190 14.66 9.72 -17.36
CA ILE A 190 13.67 10.13 -18.37
C ILE A 190 13.28 8.94 -19.26
N ASP A 191 14.26 8.17 -19.73
CA ASP A 191 14.07 7.00 -20.59
C ASP A 191 13.18 5.94 -19.90
N VAL A 192 13.58 5.45 -18.72
CA VAL A 192 12.85 4.39 -18.00
C VAL A 192 11.46 4.86 -17.54
N VAL A 193 11.35 6.08 -17.03
CA VAL A 193 10.05 6.63 -16.60
C VAL A 193 9.15 6.88 -17.80
N GLY A 194 9.70 7.34 -18.93
CA GLY A 194 8.98 7.49 -20.19
C GLY A 194 8.34 6.19 -20.64
N LEU A 195 9.09 5.08 -20.63
CA LEU A 195 8.58 3.74 -20.96
C LEU A 195 7.44 3.27 -20.04
N TYR A 196 7.48 3.63 -18.75
CA TYR A 196 6.44 3.22 -17.81
C TYR A 196 5.16 4.06 -17.91
N LEU A 197 5.28 5.35 -18.24
CA LEU A 197 4.15 6.28 -18.32
C LEU A 197 3.50 6.33 -19.71
N ALA A 198 4.31 6.21 -20.75
CA ALA A 198 3.89 6.32 -22.14
C ALA A 198 4.73 5.40 -23.04
N PRO A 199 4.52 4.07 -22.94
CA PRO A 199 5.24 3.12 -23.80
C PRO A 199 4.90 3.37 -25.29
N PRO A 200 5.84 3.08 -26.22
CA PRO A 200 5.53 3.08 -27.63
C PRO A 200 4.34 2.17 -27.99
N GLU A 201 3.57 2.51 -29.01
CA GLU A 201 2.32 1.76 -29.35
C GLU A 201 2.54 0.27 -29.62
N ASN A 202 3.67 -0.10 -30.21
CA ASN A 202 4.03 -1.49 -30.53
C ASN A 202 5.02 -2.10 -29.54
N ALA A 203 5.16 -1.56 -28.34
CA ALA A 203 6.13 -2.03 -27.36
C ALA A 203 5.52 -2.98 -26.32
N ILE A 204 6.24 -4.06 -26.02
CA ILE A 204 6.07 -4.85 -24.79
C ILE A 204 7.18 -4.42 -23.83
N VAL A 205 6.80 -3.80 -22.71
CA VAL A 205 7.76 -3.34 -21.70
C VAL A 205 7.89 -4.40 -20.62
N LEU A 206 9.10 -4.93 -20.47
CA LEU A 206 9.48 -5.96 -19.51
C LEU A 206 10.50 -5.40 -18.53
N SER A 207 10.25 -5.54 -17.26
CA SER A 207 11.20 -5.25 -16.19
C SER A 207 11.92 -6.54 -15.81
N ILE A 208 13.23 -6.62 -15.99
CA ILE A 208 14.02 -7.85 -15.85
C ILE A 208 15.07 -7.70 -14.76
N ASP A 209 15.21 -8.72 -13.92
CA ASP A 209 16.27 -8.80 -12.90
C ASP A 209 16.42 -10.23 -12.37
N GLU A 210 17.42 -10.43 -11.47
CA GLU A 210 17.60 -11.67 -10.76
C GLU A 210 17.63 -11.50 -9.24
N LYS A 211 16.87 -12.35 -8.56
CA LYS A 211 16.97 -12.54 -7.12
C LYS A 211 17.92 -13.70 -6.85
N SER A 212 19.16 -13.38 -6.56
CA SER A 212 20.20 -14.37 -6.26
C SER A 212 20.13 -14.89 -4.83
N GLN A 213 20.77 -16.06 -4.58
CA GLN A 213 20.99 -16.63 -3.24
C GLN A 213 19.73 -16.80 -2.38
N ILE A 214 18.61 -17.16 -2.98
CA ILE A 214 17.41 -17.55 -2.23
C ILE A 214 17.72 -18.84 -1.48
N GLN A 215 17.67 -18.82 -0.14
CA GLN A 215 18.10 -19.94 0.69
C GLN A 215 16.95 -20.93 0.95
N ALA A 216 17.21 -22.22 0.75
CA ALA A 216 16.33 -23.29 1.20
C ALA A 216 16.58 -23.54 2.69
N LEU A 217 15.76 -22.94 3.54
CA LEU A 217 15.83 -23.00 4.99
C LEU A 217 14.78 -23.99 5.53
N GLN A 218 15.20 -25.02 6.22
CA GLN A 218 14.31 -25.92 6.96
C GLN A 218 14.33 -25.53 8.43
N ARG A 219 13.18 -25.23 9.02
CA ARG A 219 13.08 -24.98 10.46
C ARG A 219 13.31 -26.25 11.24
N SER A 220 14.10 -26.16 12.33
CA SER A 220 14.43 -27.30 13.20
C SER A 220 13.25 -27.77 14.06
N ALA A 221 12.29 -26.90 14.33
CA ALA A 221 11.09 -27.22 15.10
C ALA A 221 9.81 -26.88 14.34
N PRO A 222 8.69 -27.56 14.65
CA PRO A 222 7.39 -27.23 14.09
C PRO A 222 7.00 -25.79 14.33
N ILE A 223 6.25 -25.22 13.37
CA ILE A 223 5.68 -23.88 13.49
C ILE A 223 4.49 -23.94 14.44
N LEU A 224 4.45 -23.06 15.43
CA LEU A 224 3.27 -22.86 16.26
C LEU A 224 2.29 -21.98 15.46
N PRO A 225 1.10 -22.52 15.12
CA PRO A 225 0.19 -21.83 14.20
C PRO A 225 -0.40 -20.56 14.81
N LEU A 226 -0.86 -19.67 13.94
CA LEU A 226 -1.62 -18.48 14.29
C LEU A 226 -2.91 -18.88 15.01
N GLN A 227 -3.19 -18.22 16.14
CA GLN A 227 -4.43 -18.35 16.91
C GLN A 227 -5.00 -16.95 17.23
N PRO A 228 -6.29 -16.82 17.52
CA PRO A 228 -6.87 -15.55 17.96
C PRO A 228 -6.11 -14.99 19.18
N GLY A 229 -5.56 -13.77 19.04
CA GLY A 229 -4.74 -13.12 20.07
C GLY A 229 -3.28 -13.56 20.16
N LEU A 230 -2.85 -14.60 19.41
CA LEU A 230 -1.48 -15.10 19.39
C LEU A 230 -0.92 -15.10 17.97
N ALA A 231 0.19 -14.39 17.74
CA ALA A 231 0.90 -14.44 16.48
C ALA A 231 1.54 -15.82 16.25
N GLU A 232 1.68 -16.21 14.98
CA GLU A 232 2.46 -17.37 14.58
C GLU A 232 3.90 -17.27 15.15
N ARG A 233 4.41 -18.35 15.73
CA ARG A 233 5.76 -18.42 16.29
C ARG A 233 6.58 -19.50 15.58
N ARG A 234 7.86 -19.21 15.36
CA ARG A 234 8.83 -20.07 14.68
C ARG A 234 10.11 -20.15 15.48
N SER A 235 10.80 -21.30 15.38
CA SER A 235 12.15 -21.41 15.91
C SER A 235 13.10 -20.50 15.14
N HIS A 236 14.14 -20.02 15.81
CA HIS A 236 15.23 -19.28 15.17
C HIS A 236 16.20 -20.22 14.44
N ASP A 237 16.26 -21.47 14.88
CA ASP A 237 17.18 -22.46 14.33
C ASP A 237 16.67 -23.01 12.99
N TYR A 238 17.60 -23.19 12.06
CA TYR A 238 17.31 -23.72 10.73
C TYR A 238 18.50 -24.48 10.15
N ILE A 239 18.19 -25.44 9.28
CA ILE A 239 19.15 -26.18 8.47
C ILE A 239 19.14 -25.55 7.07
N ARG A 240 20.33 -25.30 6.51
CA ARG A 240 20.50 -24.78 5.14
C ARG A 240 20.72 -25.92 4.17
N HIS A 241 19.85 -26.03 3.16
CA HIS A 241 19.93 -27.05 2.12
C HIS A 241 20.54 -26.56 0.81
N GLY A 242 20.98 -25.30 0.76
CA GLY A 242 21.56 -24.67 -0.42
C GLY A 242 20.77 -23.45 -0.90
N THR A 243 21.11 -22.98 -2.07
CA THR A 243 20.56 -21.73 -2.66
C THR A 243 20.02 -21.95 -4.06
N SER A 244 19.10 -21.10 -4.47
CA SER A 244 18.60 -20.98 -5.84
C SER A 244 18.66 -19.52 -6.28
N THR A 245 18.74 -19.28 -7.58
CA THR A 245 18.61 -17.96 -8.20
C THR A 245 17.36 -17.94 -9.06
N LEU A 246 16.55 -16.91 -8.89
CA LEU A 246 15.34 -16.67 -9.65
C LEU A 246 15.56 -15.49 -10.60
N PHE A 247 15.56 -15.76 -11.90
CA PHE A 247 15.43 -14.75 -12.93
C PHE A 247 13.95 -14.48 -13.19
N ALA A 248 13.56 -13.24 -13.34
CA ALA A 248 12.20 -12.86 -13.63
C ALA A 248 12.12 -11.70 -14.64
N ALA A 249 11.16 -11.78 -15.54
CA ALA A 249 10.74 -10.71 -16.44
C ALA A 249 9.28 -10.41 -16.16
N LEU A 250 9.02 -9.24 -15.62
CA LEU A 250 7.68 -8.72 -15.30
C LEU A 250 7.18 -7.90 -16.48
N GLU A 251 6.11 -8.29 -17.10
CA GLU A 251 5.39 -7.49 -18.09
C GLU A 251 4.57 -6.41 -17.39
N ILE A 252 4.85 -5.14 -17.69
CA ILE A 252 4.27 -4.01 -16.95
C ILE A 252 2.76 -3.89 -17.23
N SER A 253 2.36 -4.11 -18.48
CA SER A 253 0.97 -3.93 -18.94
C SER A 253 -0.01 -4.97 -18.40
N THR A 254 0.46 -6.18 -18.10
CA THR A 254 -0.39 -7.29 -17.63
C THR A 254 -0.09 -7.69 -16.19
N GLY A 255 1.13 -7.42 -15.72
CA GLY A 255 1.66 -7.93 -14.45
C GLY A 255 2.09 -9.39 -14.51
N LYS A 256 2.06 -10.04 -15.67
CA LYS A 256 2.53 -11.42 -15.86
C LYS A 256 4.04 -11.52 -15.69
N VAL A 257 4.49 -12.65 -15.18
CA VAL A 257 5.90 -12.92 -14.92
C VAL A 257 6.35 -14.16 -15.68
N THR A 258 7.35 -13.98 -16.54
CA THR A 258 8.15 -15.08 -17.10
C THR A 258 9.35 -15.28 -16.21
N ALA A 259 9.61 -16.51 -15.74
CA ALA A 259 10.67 -16.76 -14.78
C ALA A 259 11.48 -18.01 -15.06
N ALA A 260 12.72 -18.05 -14.55
CA ALA A 260 13.59 -19.22 -14.59
C ALA A 260 14.35 -19.37 -13.27
N LEU A 261 14.36 -20.59 -12.74
CA LEU A 261 15.15 -20.96 -11.56
C LEU A 261 16.45 -21.62 -12.01
N LYS A 262 17.58 -21.08 -11.56
CA LYS A 262 18.92 -21.51 -11.88
C LYS A 262 19.77 -21.68 -10.61
N THR A 263 20.82 -22.46 -10.69
CA THR A 263 21.79 -22.64 -9.59
C THR A 263 22.79 -21.50 -9.51
N ARG A 264 22.99 -20.77 -10.59
CA ARG A 264 23.98 -19.70 -10.71
C ARG A 264 23.36 -18.50 -11.45
N HIS A 265 23.98 -17.31 -11.31
CA HIS A 265 23.55 -16.04 -11.93
C HIS A 265 24.68 -15.44 -12.81
N ARG A 266 25.29 -16.27 -13.66
CA ARG A 266 26.33 -15.84 -14.61
C ARG A 266 25.68 -15.38 -15.92
N HIS A 267 26.47 -14.77 -16.77
CA HIS A 267 26.04 -14.33 -18.11
C HIS A 267 25.43 -15.46 -18.98
N GLN A 268 25.85 -16.73 -18.77
CA GLN A 268 25.29 -17.86 -19.50
C GLN A 268 23.82 -18.11 -19.09
N GLU A 269 23.55 -18.14 -17.80
CA GLU A 269 22.22 -18.34 -17.26
C GLU A 269 21.30 -17.16 -17.65
N PHE A 270 21.83 -15.94 -17.59
CA PHE A 270 21.12 -14.75 -18.03
C PHE A 270 20.80 -14.76 -19.53
N LEU A 271 21.75 -15.10 -20.38
CA LEU A 271 21.51 -15.25 -21.83
C LEU A 271 20.46 -16.33 -22.13
N ALA A 272 20.52 -17.46 -21.43
CA ALA A 272 19.52 -18.52 -21.58
C ALA A 272 18.13 -18.00 -21.17
N PHE A 273 18.06 -17.15 -20.15
CA PHE A 273 16.83 -16.53 -19.71
C PHE A 273 16.31 -15.50 -20.73
N LEU A 274 17.16 -14.63 -21.28
CA LEU A 274 16.77 -13.71 -22.36
C LEU A 274 16.19 -14.45 -23.57
N LYS A 275 16.80 -15.57 -23.97
CA LYS A 275 16.27 -16.43 -25.04
C LYS A 275 14.91 -17.04 -24.67
N GLN A 276 14.68 -17.38 -23.40
CA GLN A 276 13.39 -17.86 -22.93
C GLN A 276 12.34 -16.75 -22.99
N VAL A 277 12.67 -15.54 -22.57
CA VAL A 277 11.78 -14.36 -22.68
C VAL A 277 11.44 -14.09 -24.14
N ALA A 278 12.42 -14.05 -25.05
CA ALA A 278 12.17 -13.83 -26.46
C ALA A 278 11.25 -14.89 -27.10
N ARG A 279 11.30 -16.15 -26.63
CA ARG A 279 10.37 -17.21 -27.07
C ARG A 279 8.95 -17.06 -26.48
N ALA A 280 8.83 -16.49 -25.28
CA ALA A 280 7.53 -16.22 -24.67
C ALA A 280 6.77 -15.11 -25.40
N TYR A 281 7.50 -14.24 -26.10
CA TYR A 281 6.97 -13.16 -26.93
C TYR A 281 7.50 -13.33 -28.37
N PRO A 282 6.97 -14.30 -29.16
CA PRO A 282 7.46 -14.56 -30.51
C PRO A 282 7.23 -13.37 -31.43
N ASP A 283 8.05 -13.28 -32.48
CA ASP A 283 7.82 -12.35 -33.56
C ASP A 283 6.63 -12.86 -34.40
N ASP A 284 5.53 -12.14 -34.36
CA ASP A 284 4.31 -12.46 -35.11
C ASP A 284 4.18 -11.61 -36.39
N GLY A 285 5.25 -10.90 -36.77
CA GLY A 285 5.28 -10.02 -37.93
C GLY A 285 4.57 -8.69 -37.73
N SER A 286 4.08 -8.38 -36.53
CA SER A 286 3.43 -7.11 -36.18
C SER A 286 4.42 -5.94 -35.98
N GLY A 287 5.74 -6.20 -36.06
CA GLY A 287 6.77 -5.22 -35.74
C GLY A 287 6.85 -4.87 -34.23
N ARG A 288 6.35 -5.75 -33.38
CA ARG A 288 6.32 -5.53 -31.94
C ARG A 288 7.71 -5.60 -31.33
N GLU A 289 8.11 -4.56 -30.62
CA GLU A 289 9.40 -4.45 -29.94
C GLU A 289 9.34 -4.95 -28.50
N LEU A 290 10.45 -5.53 -28.01
CA LEU A 290 10.60 -5.91 -26.61
C LEU A 290 11.54 -4.91 -25.92
N HIS A 291 10.99 -4.03 -25.11
CA HIS A 291 11.75 -3.06 -24.32
C HIS A 291 12.05 -3.67 -22.95
N LEU A 292 13.33 -3.94 -22.69
CA LEU A 292 13.81 -4.60 -21.47
C LEU A 292 14.42 -3.56 -20.53
N VAL A 293 13.73 -3.26 -19.44
CA VAL A 293 14.28 -2.42 -18.36
C VAL A 293 15.05 -3.33 -17.41
N MET A 294 16.35 -3.07 -17.24
CA MET A 294 17.25 -3.88 -16.40
C MET A 294 18.25 -3.01 -15.65
N ASP A 295 18.89 -3.58 -14.64
CA ASP A 295 19.94 -2.90 -13.91
C ASP A 295 21.27 -2.86 -14.72
N ASN A 296 22.20 -2.04 -14.24
CA ASN A 296 23.49 -1.82 -14.91
C ASN A 296 24.55 -2.88 -14.48
N TYR A 297 24.15 -4.13 -14.24
CA TYR A 297 25.05 -5.19 -13.79
C TYR A 297 26.04 -5.64 -14.88
N ALA A 298 27.27 -5.97 -14.49
CA ALA A 298 28.34 -6.30 -15.43
C ALA A 298 28.04 -7.54 -16.29
N ALA A 299 27.31 -8.52 -15.73
CA ALA A 299 26.92 -9.72 -16.47
C ALA A 299 26.02 -9.39 -17.68
N HIS A 300 25.19 -8.34 -17.59
CA HIS A 300 24.29 -7.89 -18.65
C HIS A 300 25.06 -7.26 -19.83
N LYS A 301 26.29 -6.81 -19.60
CA LYS A 301 27.16 -6.19 -20.63
C LYS A 301 28.15 -7.15 -21.28
N HIS A 302 28.03 -8.45 -20.97
CA HIS A 302 28.96 -9.46 -21.52
C HIS A 302 28.89 -9.55 -23.07
N LYS A 303 30.03 -9.83 -23.73
CA LYS A 303 30.12 -9.90 -25.19
C LYS A 303 29.08 -10.84 -25.85
N ALA A 304 28.81 -11.99 -25.22
CA ALA A 304 27.83 -12.94 -25.74
C ALA A 304 26.39 -12.39 -25.73
N ILE A 305 26.05 -11.56 -24.75
CA ILE A 305 24.75 -10.92 -24.68
C ILE A 305 24.65 -9.82 -25.73
N LYS A 306 25.71 -9.00 -25.89
CA LYS A 306 25.76 -7.98 -26.95
C LYS A 306 25.62 -8.59 -28.33
N ALA A 307 26.33 -9.68 -28.61
CA ALA A 307 26.23 -10.39 -29.88
C ALA A 307 24.80 -10.92 -30.13
N TRP A 308 24.16 -11.46 -29.09
CA TRP A 308 22.80 -11.93 -29.21
C TRP A 308 21.81 -10.78 -29.43
N LEU A 309 21.94 -9.64 -28.74
CA LEU A 309 21.11 -8.44 -28.93
C LEU A 309 21.28 -7.89 -30.37
N THR A 310 22.50 -7.83 -30.89
CA THR A 310 22.76 -7.43 -32.28
C THR A 310 22.02 -8.33 -33.28
N ALA A 311 21.96 -9.64 -33.02
CA ALA A 311 21.21 -10.60 -33.83
C ALA A 311 19.68 -10.57 -33.59
N ASN A 312 19.20 -9.84 -32.59
CA ASN A 312 17.78 -9.72 -32.26
C ASN A 312 17.42 -8.24 -32.09
N PRO A 313 17.39 -7.43 -33.15
CA PRO A 313 17.23 -5.96 -33.07
C PRO A 313 15.91 -5.50 -32.49
N ARG A 314 14.88 -6.34 -32.52
CA ARG A 314 13.60 -6.05 -31.85
C ARG A 314 13.68 -6.00 -30.31
N VAL A 315 14.81 -6.46 -29.72
CA VAL A 315 15.03 -6.46 -28.28
C VAL A 315 15.87 -5.25 -27.91
N ILE A 316 15.26 -4.28 -27.25
CA ILE A 316 15.85 -2.99 -26.89
C ILE A 316 16.07 -2.95 -25.38
N CYS A 317 17.31 -2.70 -24.95
CA CYS A 317 17.65 -2.68 -23.52
C CYS A 317 17.73 -1.24 -23.00
N HIS A 318 17.08 -1.00 -21.86
CA HIS A 318 17.06 0.25 -21.10
C HIS A 318 17.67 0.00 -19.73
N PHE A 319 18.69 0.76 -19.37
CA PHE A 319 19.40 0.54 -18.12
C PHE A 319 18.99 1.55 -17.06
N THR A 320 18.63 1.06 -15.86
CA THR A 320 18.41 1.94 -14.71
C THR A 320 19.71 2.62 -14.30
N PRO A 321 19.66 3.82 -13.71
CA PRO A 321 20.84 4.49 -13.19
C PRO A 321 21.53 3.65 -12.10
N THR A 322 22.83 3.77 -11.99
CA THR A 322 23.63 3.12 -10.94
C THR A 322 23.06 3.48 -9.55
N HIS A 323 22.89 2.51 -8.70
CA HIS A 323 22.26 2.64 -7.37
C HIS A 323 20.76 3.07 -7.38
N ALA A 324 20.07 2.88 -8.50
CA ALA A 324 18.66 3.15 -8.65
C ALA A 324 17.85 1.91 -9.07
N SER A 325 18.22 0.72 -8.60
CA SER A 325 17.51 -0.55 -8.85
C SER A 325 16.02 -0.49 -8.48
N TRP A 326 15.65 0.38 -7.53
CA TRP A 326 14.25 0.65 -7.17
C TRP A 326 13.38 1.17 -8.35
N MET A 327 14.00 1.65 -9.44
CA MET A 327 13.28 2.00 -10.67
C MET A 327 12.93 0.76 -11.50
N ASN A 328 13.56 -0.39 -11.24
CA ASN A 328 13.24 -1.65 -11.87
C ASN A 328 12.01 -2.28 -11.17
N LEU A 329 10.84 -2.26 -11.82
CA LEU A 329 9.57 -2.69 -11.20
C LEU A 329 9.53 -4.16 -10.80
N VAL A 330 10.36 -5.01 -11.39
CA VAL A 330 10.46 -6.42 -10.98
C VAL A 330 10.96 -6.58 -9.53
N GLU A 331 11.70 -5.61 -8.99
CA GLU A 331 12.11 -5.58 -7.59
C GLU A 331 10.92 -5.48 -6.62
N VAL A 332 9.87 -4.76 -7.04
CA VAL A 332 8.60 -4.72 -6.30
C VAL A 332 7.98 -6.11 -6.26
N TRP A 333 7.95 -6.80 -7.40
CA TRP A 333 7.44 -8.15 -7.48
C TRP A 333 8.29 -9.14 -6.67
N PHE A 334 9.61 -9.05 -6.70
CA PHE A 334 10.49 -9.86 -5.83
C PHE A 334 10.19 -9.65 -4.35
N SER A 335 9.89 -8.42 -3.94
CA SER A 335 9.51 -8.10 -2.56
C SER A 335 8.16 -8.73 -2.18
N LEU A 336 7.22 -8.85 -3.12
CA LEU A 336 5.95 -9.55 -2.93
C LEU A 336 6.17 -11.06 -2.81
N ALA A 337 6.94 -11.65 -3.72
CA ALA A 337 7.27 -13.07 -3.73
C ALA A 337 8.00 -13.49 -2.44
N GLU A 338 8.97 -12.68 -1.99
CA GLU A 338 9.68 -12.88 -0.73
C GLU A 338 8.70 -12.97 0.45
N ARG A 339 7.81 -11.99 0.59
CA ARG A 339 6.87 -11.91 1.72
C ARG A 339 5.80 -12.99 1.68
N GLN A 340 5.28 -13.32 0.48
CA GLN A 340 4.11 -14.18 0.33
C GLN A 340 4.48 -15.66 0.20
N ALA A 341 5.64 -15.98 -0.39
CA ALA A 341 6.00 -17.36 -0.69
C ALA A 341 7.28 -17.85 0.01
N ILE A 342 8.32 -16.98 0.15
CA ILE A 342 9.65 -17.42 0.56
C ILE A 342 9.87 -17.26 2.07
N HIS A 343 9.67 -16.05 2.59
CA HIS A 343 10.03 -15.69 3.98
C HIS A 343 9.37 -16.58 5.04
N ARG A 344 8.14 -17.03 4.79
CA ARG A 344 7.40 -17.88 5.72
C ARG A 344 7.55 -19.39 5.46
N GLY A 345 8.25 -19.77 4.42
CA GLY A 345 8.44 -21.16 4.06
C GLY A 345 9.42 -21.92 4.97
N SER A 346 9.28 -23.24 4.99
CA SER A 346 10.27 -24.17 5.51
C SER A 346 10.50 -25.20 4.40
N TYR A 347 11.76 -25.38 3.99
CA TYR A 347 12.11 -26.13 2.77
C TYR A 347 13.14 -27.19 3.11
N GLY A 348 12.78 -28.45 2.91
CA GLY A 348 13.67 -29.60 3.14
C GLY A 348 14.73 -29.79 2.06
N SER A 349 14.66 -29.05 0.95
CA SER A 349 15.64 -29.09 -0.15
C SER A 349 15.51 -27.88 -1.06
N VAL A 350 16.52 -27.63 -1.90
CA VAL A 350 16.44 -26.63 -3.00
C VAL A 350 15.33 -26.99 -4.00
N ARG A 351 15.08 -28.27 -4.23
CA ARG A 351 13.99 -28.75 -5.10
C ARG A 351 12.63 -28.34 -4.57
N ASP A 352 12.42 -28.48 -3.26
CA ASP A 352 11.19 -28.08 -2.57
C ASP A 352 10.99 -26.57 -2.64
N LEU A 353 12.02 -25.76 -2.33
CA LEU A 353 11.99 -24.31 -2.51
C LEU A 353 11.60 -23.94 -3.94
N ASN A 354 12.25 -24.54 -4.95
CA ASN A 354 11.98 -24.25 -6.35
C ASN A 354 10.56 -24.63 -6.77
N ALA A 355 10.01 -25.73 -6.25
CA ALA A 355 8.62 -26.13 -6.50
C ALA A 355 7.64 -25.11 -5.93
N LYS A 356 7.90 -24.62 -4.71
CA LYS A 356 7.07 -23.58 -4.07
C LYS A 356 7.11 -22.25 -4.82
N ILE A 357 8.30 -21.84 -5.30
CA ILE A 357 8.44 -20.61 -6.10
C ILE A 357 7.67 -20.75 -7.43
N ARG A 358 7.75 -21.89 -8.12
CA ARG A 358 6.96 -22.12 -9.35
C ARG A 358 5.47 -22.02 -9.09
N ALA A 359 4.97 -22.73 -8.09
CA ALA A 359 3.55 -22.69 -7.73
C ALA A 359 3.07 -21.26 -7.37
N TYR A 360 3.95 -20.46 -6.74
CA TYR A 360 3.65 -19.05 -6.50
C TYR A 360 3.55 -18.25 -7.80
N ILE A 361 4.48 -18.46 -8.75
CA ILE A 361 4.50 -17.77 -10.03
C ILE A 361 3.26 -18.13 -10.85
N ASP A 362 2.90 -19.41 -10.90
CA ASP A 362 1.70 -19.88 -11.60
C ASP A 362 0.45 -19.21 -11.03
N GLY A 363 0.24 -19.33 -9.72
CA GLY A 363 -0.89 -18.66 -9.06
C GLY A 363 -0.82 -17.13 -9.07
N TRP A 364 0.37 -16.52 -9.21
CA TRP A 364 0.50 -15.08 -9.47
C TRP A 364 -0.04 -14.72 -10.85
N ASN A 365 0.39 -15.44 -11.89
CA ASN A 365 0.01 -15.17 -13.28
C ASN A 365 -1.50 -15.33 -13.53
N ASP A 366 -2.19 -16.18 -12.74
CA ASP A 366 -3.65 -16.33 -12.81
C ASP A 366 -4.43 -15.13 -12.25
N ARG A 367 -3.80 -14.33 -11.37
CA ARG A 367 -4.44 -13.21 -10.66
C ARG A 367 -3.68 -11.88 -10.76
N CYS A 368 -2.69 -11.80 -11.65
CA CYS A 368 -1.88 -10.61 -11.82
C CYS A 368 -2.69 -9.42 -12.36
N HIS A 369 -2.19 -8.23 -12.08
CA HIS A 369 -2.74 -6.97 -12.57
C HIS A 369 -1.62 -6.08 -13.07
N PRO A 370 -1.89 -5.12 -13.96
CA PRO A 370 -0.91 -4.17 -14.45
C PRO A 370 -0.15 -3.47 -13.32
N PHE A 371 1.14 -3.26 -13.53
CA PHE A 371 1.94 -2.43 -12.65
C PHE A 371 1.85 -0.97 -13.08
N VAL A 372 1.38 -0.10 -12.19
CA VAL A 372 1.18 1.32 -12.49
C VAL A 372 2.29 2.15 -11.86
N TRP A 373 3.06 2.84 -12.71
CA TRP A 373 4.04 3.81 -12.25
C TRP A 373 3.38 5.18 -12.07
N THR A 374 3.57 5.83 -10.92
CA THR A 374 2.86 7.06 -10.57
C THR A 374 3.75 8.31 -10.47
N LYS A 375 5.08 8.15 -10.55
CA LYS A 375 6.02 9.26 -10.37
C LYS A 375 6.58 9.76 -11.70
N THR A 376 6.54 11.08 -11.90
CA THR A 376 7.20 11.69 -13.06
C THR A 376 8.71 11.76 -12.88
N ALA A 377 9.48 11.85 -13.98
CA ALA A 377 10.92 12.04 -13.95
C ALA A 377 11.34 13.25 -13.12
N ASP A 378 10.63 14.37 -13.25
CA ASP A 378 10.89 15.59 -12.47
C ASP A 378 10.71 15.40 -10.97
N GLN A 379 9.71 14.63 -10.54
CA GLN A 379 9.50 14.32 -9.12
C GLN A 379 10.65 13.49 -8.54
N ILE A 380 11.23 12.59 -9.34
CA ILE A 380 12.37 11.77 -8.96
C ILE A 380 13.64 12.63 -8.89
N LEU A 381 13.91 13.42 -9.94
CA LEU A 381 15.09 14.25 -10.03
C LEU A 381 15.10 15.37 -8.97
N LYS A 382 13.95 15.99 -8.65
CA LYS A 382 13.83 16.92 -7.53
C LYS A 382 14.24 16.31 -6.19
N LYS A 383 13.93 15.03 -5.96
CA LYS A 383 14.36 14.32 -4.74
C LYS A 383 15.87 14.03 -4.75
N ALA A 384 16.44 13.71 -5.90
CA ALA A 384 17.87 13.49 -6.05
C ALA A 384 18.69 14.78 -5.82
N ASN A 385 18.18 15.94 -6.26
CA ASN A 385 18.84 17.24 -6.14
C ASN A 385 18.72 17.91 -4.75
N ARG A 386 17.91 17.42 -3.82
CA ARG A 386 17.83 17.93 -2.43
C ARG A 386 19.13 17.80 -1.63
N LYS A 387 20.17 17.21 -2.20
CA LYS A 387 21.50 17.07 -1.60
C LYS A 387 22.20 18.38 -1.27
N ASN A 388 21.94 19.44 -2.04
CA ASN A 388 22.74 20.66 -1.99
C ASN A 388 22.29 21.67 -0.92
N THR A 389 21.16 21.43 -0.24
CA THR A 389 20.62 22.38 0.76
C THR A 389 20.80 21.94 2.21
N SER A 390 21.28 20.72 2.46
CA SER A 390 21.48 20.21 3.84
C SER A 390 22.91 20.32 4.38
N ASN A 391 23.84 20.88 3.61
CA ASN A 391 25.24 21.11 4.06
C ASN A 391 25.45 22.41 4.84
N ALA A 392 24.39 23.10 5.27
CA ALA A 392 24.49 24.23 6.19
C ALA A 392 24.16 23.73 7.61
N GLY A 393 25.16 23.30 8.36
CA GLY A 393 25.07 23.11 9.80
C GLY A 393 25.35 21.69 10.32
N HIS A 394 26.58 21.26 10.28
CA HIS A 394 27.18 20.31 11.22
C HIS A 394 28.47 20.85 11.75
#